data_90c6b0e87e6fda5fc595f0a46a9ecc04
#
_entry.id   90c6b0e87e6fda5fc595f0a46a9ecc04
#
_cell.length_a   1.000
_cell.length_b   1.000
_cell.length_c   1.000
_cell.angle_alpha   90.00
_cell.angle_beta   90.00
_cell.angle_gamma   90.00
#
_symmetry.space_group_name_H-M   'P 1'
#
loop_
_entity.id
_entity.type
_entity.pdbx_description
1 polymer ?
#
loop_
_entity_poly.entity_id
_entity_poly.type
_entity_poly.pdbx_seq_one_letter_code
_entity_poly.pdbx_strand_id
1 'polypeptide(L)'
;MAQPLPYQNPNLSAEERANDLLSRLTLEEKVQLMMDVSPAIPRLGIPAFQWWNEALHGIGRNSFATVFPITMGMASSWNDGLVQQAFTAVSDEARAKNQLAKKNGVIRRYQGLSFWTPNINIFRDPRWGRGQETYGEDPYLTTKMGLAVVRGLQGPDDSKYRKLLAC
;
A
#
# COMPACT_ATOMS: atom_id res chain seq x y z
N MET A 1 7.16 2.67 -35.16
CA MET A 1 6.53 2.47 -33.82
C MET A 1 5.94 3.79 -33.37
N ALA A 2 4.69 3.83 -32.94
CA ALA A 2 4.09 5.06 -32.40
C ALA A 2 4.87 5.52 -31.16
N GLN A 3 5.07 6.83 -30.99
CA GLN A 3 5.69 7.35 -29.79
C GLN A 3 4.82 7.01 -28.56
N PRO A 4 5.44 6.59 -27.43
CA PRO A 4 4.68 6.31 -26.22
C PRO A 4 3.94 7.56 -25.77
N LEU A 5 2.71 7.38 -25.30
CA LEU A 5 1.91 8.47 -24.79
C LEU A 5 2.54 9.04 -23.50
N PRO A 6 2.35 10.33 -23.16
CA PRO A 6 2.98 10.96 -22.01
C PRO A 6 2.80 10.18 -20.70
N TYR A 7 1.59 9.65 -20.41
CA TYR A 7 1.38 8.84 -19.19
C TYR A 7 2.21 7.54 -19.13
N GLN A 8 2.66 7.04 -20.29
CA GLN A 8 3.51 5.84 -20.40
C GLN A 8 5.00 6.17 -20.25
N ASN A 9 5.37 7.44 -20.31
CA ASN A 9 6.77 7.86 -20.23
C ASN A 9 7.27 7.88 -18.77
N PRO A 10 8.17 6.96 -18.35
CA PRO A 10 8.64 6.88 -16.99
C PRO A 10 9.56 8.04 -16.56
N ASN A 11 9.96 8.91 -17.48
CA ASN A 11 10.82 10.06 -17.22
C ASN A 11 10.02 11.33 -16.84
N LEU A 12 8.71 11.34 -17.07
CA LEU A 12 7.82 12.38 -16.60
C LEU A 12 7.47 12.16 -15.12
N SER A 13 7.12 13.22 -14.43
CA SER A 13 6.63 13.15 -13.05
C SER A 13 5.34 12.35 -12.96
N ALA A 14 5.03 11.82 -11.77
CA ALA A 14 3.79 11.09 -11.53
C ALA A 14 2.57 11.98 -11.81
N GLU A 15 2.64 13.26 -11.47
CA GLU A 15 1.57 14.24 -11.67
C GLU A 15 1.33 14.52 -13.16
N GLU A 16 2.37 14.76 -13.95
CA GLU A 16 2.25 14.96 -15.41
C GLU A 16 1.63 13.73 -16.07
N ARG A 17 2.07 12.54 -15.68
CA ARG A 17 1.54 11.28 -16.20
C ARG A 17 0.08 11.06 -15.80
N ALA A 18 -0.28 11.37 -14.55
CA ALA A 18 -1.65 11.24 -14.05
C ALA A 18 -2.59 12.22 -14.77
N ASN A 19 -2.18 13.47 -14.97
CA ASN A 19 -2.96 14.49 -15.66
C ASN A 19 -3.19 14.13 -17.15
N ASP A 20 -2.17 13.64 -17.83
CA ASP A 20 -2.32 13.17 -19.22
C ASP A 20 -3.28 11.97 -19.29
N LEU A 21 -3.13 10.97 -18.41
CA LEU A 21 -4.03 9.83 -18.34
C LEU A 21 -5.47 10.26 -18.04
N LEU A 22 -5.65 11.13 -17.06
CA LEU A 22 -6.97 11.64 -16.65
C LEU A 22 -7.73 12.33 -17.79
N SER A 23 -7.01 13.04 -18.66
CA SER A 23 -7.60 13.71 -19.84
C SER A 23 -8.11 12.74 -20.90
N ARG A 24 -7.61 11.49 -20.90
CA ARG A 24 -7.97 10.45 -21.87
C ARG A 24 -9.08 9.53 -21.41
N LEU A 25 -9.41 9.55 -20.10
CA LEU A 25 -10.45 8.72 -19.52
C LEU A 25 -11.85 9.28 -19.79
N THR A 26 -12.81 8.40 -20.09
CA THR A 26 -14.23 8.76 -20.11
C THR A 26 -14.74 8.95 -18.69
N LEU A 27 -15.94 9.54 -18.55
CA LEU A 27 -16.55 9.70 -17.23
C LEU A 27 -16.81 8.34 -16.55
N GLU A 28 -17.32 7.37 -17.32
CA GLU A 28 -17.59 6.01 -16.85
C GLU A 28 -16.32 5.31 -16.36
N GLU A 29 -15.23 5.44 -17.10
CA GLU A 29 -13.93 4.88 -16.70
C GLU A 29 -13.41 5.53 -15.42
N LYS A 30 -13.55 6.85 -15.27
CA LYS A 30 -13.18 7.57 -14.04
C LYS A 30 -13.96 7.06 -12.84
N VAL A 31 -15.27 6.88 -12.98
CA VAL A 31 -16.12 6.32 -11.91
C VAL A 31 -15.71 4.90 -11.53
N GLN A 32 -15.45 4.06 -12.53
CA GLN A 32 -15.00 2.67 -12.28
C GLN A 32 -13.64 2.59 -11.58
N LEU A 33 -12.72 3.52 -11.84
CA LEU A 33 -11.42 3.56 -11.16
C LEU A 33 -11.50 3.94 -9.67
N MET A 34 -12.64 4.46 -9.20
CA MET A 34 -12.87 4.77 -7.78
C MET A 34 -13.25 3.53 -6.95
N MET A 35 -13.44 2.37 -7.56
CA MET A 35 -13.75 1.13 -6.86
C MET A 35 -12.48 0.51 -6.25
N ASP A 36 -12.64 -0.31 -5.19
CA ASP A 36 -11.55 -1.06 -4.56
C ASP A 36 -10.87 -2.06 -5.50
N VAL A 37 -11.56 -2.45 -6.56
CA VAL A 37 -11.04 -3.17 -7.71
C VAL A 37 -11.20 -2.27 -8.93
N SER A 38 -10.15 -1.56 -9.31
CA SER A 38 -10.15 -0.76 -10.53
C SER A 38 -10.02 -1.68 -11.73
N PRO A 39 -10.99 -1.68 -12.67
CA PRO A 39 -10.94 -2.55 -13.85
C PRO A 39 -9.82 -2.13 -14.79
N ALA A 40 -9.41 -3.05 -15.66
CA ALA A 40 -8.50 -2.73 -16.75
C ALA A 40 -9.15 -1.79 -17.76
N ILE A 41 -8.33 -0.93 -18.39
CA ILE A 41 -8.74 -0.08 -19.52
C ILE A 41 -7.89 -0.48 -20.74
N PRO A 42 -8.28 -1.52 -21.47
CA PRO A 42 -7.45 -2.11 -22.53
C PRO A 42 -7.07 -1.12 -23.62
N ARG A 43 -7.97 -0.19 -24.01
CA ARG A 43 -7.71 0.84 -25.04
C ARG A 43 -6.55 1.78 -24.68
N LEU A 44 -6.23 1.90 -23.37
CA LEU A 44 -5.11 2.70 -22.86
C LEU A 44 -3.97 1.83 -22.34
N GLY A 45 -4.06 0.50 -22.44
CA GLY A 45 -3.06 -0.42 -21.91
C GLY A 45 -2.92 -0.37 -20.39
N ILE A 46 -3.98 0.07 -19.65
CA ILE A 46 -3.99 0.13 -18.21
C ILE A 46 -4.47 -1.21 -17.66
N PRO A 47 -3.67 -1.90 -16.83
CA PRO A 47 -4.09 -3.14 -16.19
C PRO A 47 -5.08 -2.90 -15.07
N ALA A 48 -5.84 -3.92 -14.68
CA ALA A 48 -6.64 -3.88 -13.47
C ALA A 48 -5.74 -3.67 -12.24
N PHE A 49 -6.28 -2.98 -11.23
CA PHE A 49 -5.56 -2.68 -10.01
C PHE A 49 -6.37 -3.08 -8.77
N GLN A 50 -5.70 -3.71 -7.80
CA GLN A 50 -6.29 -4.15 -6.54
C GLN A 50 -5.85 -3.20 -5.43
N TRP A 51 -6.78 -2.39 -4.91
CA TRP A 51 -6.53 -1.44 -3.84
C TRP A 51 -6.57 -2.08 -2.45
N TRP A 52 -7.32 -3.17 -2.30
CA TRP A 52 -7.57 -3.79 -1.00
C TRP A 52 -6.49 -4.80 -0.63
N ASN A 53 -5.53 -4.36 0.16
CA ASN A 53 -4.52 -5.21 0.77
C ASN A 53 -4.31 -4.77 2.22
N GLU A 54 -3.97 -5.72 3.09
CA GLU A 54 -3.87 -5.52 4.53
C GLU A 54 -2.52 -6.02 5.04
N ALA A 55 -1.89 -5.26 5.94
CA ALA A 55 -0.62 -5.65 6.55
C ALA A 55 -0.39 -4.99 7.92
N LEU A 56 -1.35 -5.00 8.83
CA LEU A 56 -1.20 -4.36 10.15
C LEU A 56 -0.06 -4.95 10.98
N HIS A 57 0.22 -6.25 10.84
CA HIS A 57 1.33 -6.93 11.51
C HIS A 57 1.90 -8.09 10.67
N GLY A 58 2.05 -7.87 9.40
CA GLY A 58 2.40 -8.84 8.36
C GLY A 58 1.30 -8.92 7.31
N ILE A 59 1.60 -9.51 6.15
CA ILE A 59 0.66 -9.57 5.03
C ILE A 59 -0.57 -10.41 5.40
N GLY A 60 -1.75 -9.79 5.37
CA GLY A 60 -3.01 -10.46 5.63
C GLY A 60 -3.58 -11.16 4.41
N ARG A 61 -4.24 -12.31 4.64
CA ARG A 61 -5.13 -13.00 3.67
C ARG A 61 -4.50 -13.36 2.32
N ASN A 62 -3.18 -13.48 2.27
CA ASN A 62 -2.44 -13.80 1.04
C ASN A 62 -1.45 -14.95 1.27
N SER A 63 -1.98 -16.15 1.56
CA SER A 63 -1.16 -17.34 1.84
C SER A 63 -0.22 -17.15 3.04
N PHE A 64 0.83 -17.95 3.15
CA PHE A 64 1.82 -17.85 4.23
C PHE A 64 2.66 -16.57 4.09
N ALA A 65 2.88 -15.88 5.19
CA ALA A 65 3.74 -14.71 5.32
C ALA A 65 4.30 -14.64 6.74
N THR A 66 5.31 -13.82 6.95
CA THR A 66 5.83 -13.54 8.30
C THR A 66 4.77 -12.79 9.10
N VAL A 67 4.48 -13.30 10.31
CA VAL A 67 3.56 -12.67 11.27
C VAL A 67 4.38 -12.01 12.36
N PHE A 68 4.17 -10.70 12.52
CA PHE A 68 4.76 -9.89 13.58
C PHE A 68 3.76 -9.73 14.74
N PRO A 69 4.18 -9.26 15.91
CA PRO A 69 3.25 -8.90 16.99
C PRO A 69 2.19 -7.90 16.50
N ILE A 70 1.01 -7.94 17.10
CA ILE A 70 -0.04 -6.94 16.80
C ILE A 70 0.48 -5.52 17.04
N THR A 71 -0.14 -4.53 16.40
CA THR A 71 0.31 -3.12 16.42
C THR A 71 0.54 -2.57 17.81
N MET A 72 -0.35 -2.84 18.75
CA MET A 72 -0.19 -2.44 20.15
C MET A 72 1.00 -3.12 20.82
N GLY A 73 1.26 -4.39 20.52
CA GLY A 73 2.45 -5.11 21.00
C GLY A 73 3.74 -4.54 20.42
N MET A 74 3.76 -4.17 19.13
CA MET A 74 4.89 -3.47 18.52
C MET A 74 5.11 -2.08 19.16
N ALA A 75 4.04 -1.32 19.42
CA ALA A 75 4.11 -0.01 20.06
C ALA A 75 4.69 -0.09 21.48
N SER A 76 4.38 -1.17 22.22
CA SER A 76 4.91 -1.41 23.58
C SER A 76 6.42 -1.58 23.64
N SER A 77 7.08 -1.83 22.50
CA SER A 77 8.53 -1.89 22.41
C SER A 77 9.21 -0.52 22.49
N TRP A 78 8.49 0.56 22.21
CA TRP A 78 9.02 1.93 22.07
C TRP A 78 10.19 2.04 21.07
N ASN A 79 10.29 1.09 20.15
CA ASN A 79 11.38 0.98 19.19
C ASN A 79 10.88 1.14 17.75
N ASP A 80 10.78 2.38 17.30
CA ASP A 80 10.35 2.73 15.95
C ASP A 80 11.30 2.20 14.87
N GLY A 81 12.61 2.11 15.17
CA GLY A 81 13.59 1.53 14.26
C GLY A 81 13.34 0.03 13.99
N LEU A 82 12.99 -0.75 15.02
CA LEU A 82 12.63 -2.16 14.87
C LEU A 82 11.32 -2.31 14.08
N VAL A 83 10.34 -1.45 14.34
CA VAL A 83 9.08 -1.44 13.61
C VAL A 83 9.31 -1.13 12.12
N GLN A 84 10.16 -0.15 11.80
CA GLN A 84 10.53 0.14 10.41
C GLN A 84 11.19 -1.06 9.73
N GLN A 85 12.10 -1.79 10.40
CA GLN A 85 12.73 -3.01 9.87
C GLN A 85 11.69 -4.10 9.60
N ALA A 86 10.75 -4.33 10.53
CA ALA A 86 9.67 -5.29 10.35
C ALA A 86 8.83 -4.97 9.10
N PHE A 87 8.44 -3.71 8.91
CA PHE A 87 7.65 -3.31 7.75
C PHE A 87 8.47 -3.21 6.45
N THR A 88 9.78 -3.08 6.54
CA THR A 88 10.66 -3.29 5.38
C THR A 88 10.59 -4.74 4.91
N ALA A 89 10.65 -5.72 5.81
CA ALA A 89 10.47 -7.13 5.46
C ALA A 89 9.07 -7.40 4.89
N VAL A 90 8.01 -6.83 5.49
CA VAL A 90 6.64 -6.92 4.95
C VAL A 90 6.57 -6.42 3.52
N SER A 91 7.23 -5.30 3.22
CA SER A 91 7.23 -4.73 1.86
C SER A 91 7.97 -5.62 0.85
N ASP A 92 9.04 -6.28 1.26
CA ASP A 92 9.77 -7.22 0.41
C ASP A 92 8.95 -8.48 0.12
N GLU A 93 8.30 -9.05 1.15
CA GLU A 93 7.38 -10.18 0.98
C GLU A 93 6.20 -9.82 0.06
N ALA A 94 5.60 -8.63 0.23
CA ALA A 94 4.50 -8.17 -0.61
C ALA A 94 4.91 -8.05 -2.09
N ARG A 95 6.10 -7.51 -2.35
CA ARG A 95 6.67 -7.44 -3.70
C ARG A 95 6.89 -8.83 -4.30
N ALA A 96 7.46 -9.75 -3.55
CA ALA A 96 7.69 -11.12 -4.01
C ALA A 96 6.36 -11.82 -4.36
N LYS A 97 5.35 -11.71 -3.49
CA LYS A 97 4.01 -12.28 -3.72
C LYS A 97 3.31 -11.65 -4.93
N ASN A 98 3.38 -10.34 -5.08
CA ASN A 98 2.82 -9.64 -6.24
C ASN A 98 3.50 -10.07 -7.55
N GLN A 99 4.83 -10.24 -7.57
CA GLN A 99 5.55 -10.73 -8.74
C GLN A 99 5.14 -12.17 -9.09
N LEU A 100 4.94 -13.02 -8.10
CA LEU A 100 4.44 -14.38 -8.33
C LEU A 100 3.02 -14.35 -8.92
N ALA A 101 2.13 -13.53 -8.37
CA ALA A 101 0.78 -13.36 -8.89
C ALA A 101 0.79 -12.87 -10.35
N LYS A 102 1.64 -11.90 -10.68
CA LYS A 102 1.84 -11.44 -12.07
C LYS A 102 2.30 -12.55 -13.01
N LYS A 103 3.27 -13.36 -12.59
CA LYS A 103 3.75 -14.51 -13.39
C LYS A 103 2.63 -15.51 -13.65
N ASN A 104 1.70 -15.66 -12.72
CA ASN A 104 0.51 -16.53 -12.86
C ASN A 104 -0.63 -15.85 -13.64
N GLY A 105 -0.43 -14.65 -14.16
CA GLY A 105 -1.35 -13.95 -15.06
C GLY A 105 -2.50 -13.19 -14.38
N VAL A 106 -2.69 -13.30 -13.06
CA VAL A 106 -3.82 -12.66 -12.34
C VAL A 106 -3.36 -12.14 -10.99
N ILE A 107 -3.62 -10.85 -10.75
CA ILE A 107 -3.51 -10.24 -9.42
C ILE A 107 -4.90 -10.21 -8.80
N ARG A 108 -5.11 -10.97 -7.73
CA ARG A 108 -6.36 -11.04 -6.97
C ARG A 108 -6.35 -10.06 -5.80
N ARG A 109 -7.49 -9.90 -5.12
CA ARG A 109 -7.59 -9.19 -3.84
C ARG A 109 -6.51 -9.72 -2.87
N TYR A 110 -5.90 -8.85 -2.09
CA TYR A 110 -4.76 -9.10 -1.20
C TYR A 110 -3.41 -9.39 -1.88
N GLN A 111 -3.34 -9.30 -3.22
CA GLN A 111 -2.10 -9.52 -3.97
C GLN A 111 -1.57 -8.24 -4.65
N GLY A 112 -2.21 -7.10 -4.40
CA GLY A 112 -1.80 -5.79 -4.90
C GLY A 112 -0.65 -5.17 -4.10
N LEU A 113 -0.36 -3.88 -4.38
CA LEU A 113 0.74 -3.13 -3.78
C LEU A 113 0.29 -1.82 -3.10
N SER A 114 -1.01 -1.61 -2.91
CA SER A 114 -1.59 -0.56 -2.07
C SER A 114 -2.11 -1.19 -0.79
N PHE A 115 -1.65 -0.75 0.36
CA PHE A 115 -1.96 -1.38 1.65
C PHE A 115 -2.68 -0.40 2.56
N TRP A 116 -3.82 -0.82 3.11
CA TRP A 116 -4.58 -0.08 4.11
C TRP A 116 -3.92 -0.25 5.49
N THR A 117 -2.76 0.34 5.60
CA THR A 117 -1.83 0.24 6.73
C THR A 117 -0.93 1.47 6.71
N PRO A 118 -0.66 2.11 7.86
CA PRO A 118 -1.03 1.78 9.23
C PRO A 118 -2.43 2.24 9.66
N ASN A 119 -2.98 1.68 10.75
CA ASN A 119 -4.10 2.27 11.45
C ASN A 119 -3.58 3.33 12.43
N ILE A 120 -3.81 4.61 12.14
CA ILE A 120 -3.30 5.74 12.95
C ILE A 120 -4.35 6.38 13.86
N ASN A 121 -5.47 5.69 14.11
CA ASN A 121 -6.46 6.17 15.07
C ASN A 121 -5.91 6.09 16.50
N ILE A 122 -6.35 7.01 17.34
CA ILE A 122 -6.08 6.99 18.78
C ILE A 122 -7.09 6.09 19.48
N PHE A 123 -6.63 5.20 20.34
CA PHE A 123 -7.49 4.30 21.11
C PHE A 123 -8.17 5.08 22.25
N ARG A 124 -9.36 5.62 21.99
CA ARG A 124 -10.08 6.52 22.91
C ARG A 124 -11.04 5.80 23.86
N ASP A 125 -11.54 4.64 23.46
CA ASP A 125 -12.62 3.95 24.18
C ASP A 125 -12.38 2.43 24.18
N PRO A 126 -12.32 1.77 25.34
CA PRO A 126 -12.05 0.34 25.44
C PRO A 126 -13.14 -0.54 24.81
N ARG A 127 -14.34 0.01 24.56
CA ARG A 127 -15.42 -0.69 23.87
C ARG A 127 -15.23 -0.76 22.36
N TRP A 128 -14.30 -0.01 21.80
CA TRP A 128 -14.04 -0.02 20.36
C TRP A 128 -13.38 -1.34 19.94
N GLY A 129 -14.07 -2.13 19.10
CA GLY A 129 -13.66 -3.47 18.69
C GLY A 129 -12.39 -3.56 17.86
N ARG A 130 -11.86 -2.42 17.35
CA ARG A 130 -10.61 -2.35 16.56
C ARG A 130 -9.46 -1.67 17.29
N GLY A 131 -9.57 -1.50 18.61
CA GLY A 131 -8.55 -0.86 19.44
C GLY A 131 -7.16 -1.51 19.30
N GLN A 132 -7.11 -2.84 19.21
CA GLN A 132 -5.85 -3.59 19.04
C GLN A 132 -5.11 -3.33 17.71
N GLU A 133 -5.77 -2.72 16.73
CA GLU A 133 -5.14 -2.31 15.48
C GLU A 133 -4.34 -1.01 15.60
N THR A 134 -4.50 -0.27 16.70
CA THR A 134 -3.84 1.01 16.94
C THR A 134 -2.51 0.86 17.69
N TYR A 135 -1.76 1.95 17.77
CA TYR A 135 -0.51 2.04 18.56
C TYR A 135 -0.74 2.52 19.99
N GLY A 136 -2.00 2.66 20.42
CA GLY A 136 -2.39 3.06 21.76
C GLY A 136 -3.06 4.45 21.83
N GLU A 137 -2.95 5.10 22.99
CA GLU A 137 -3.67 6.32 23.32
C GLU A 137 -2.85 7.60 23.05
N ASP A 138 -1.52 7.48 22.98
CA ASP A 138 -0.62 8.62 22.85
C ASP A 138 -0.41 9.05 21.39
N PRO A 139 -0.69 10.32 21.03
CA PRO A 139 -0.50 10.82 19.67
C PRO A 139 0.97 10.85 19.24
N TYR A 140 1.91 11.09 20.14
CA TYR A 140 3.32 11.13 19.81
C TYR A 140 3.85 9.73 19.45
N LEU A 141 3.55 8.74 20.29
CA LEU A 141 3.91 7.34 20.01
C LEU A 141 3.28 6.85 18.70
N THR A 142 1.98 7.13 18.51
CA THR A 142 1.27 6.80 17.27
C THR A 142 1.94 7.43 16.05
N THR A 143 2.36 8.69 16.14
CA THR A 143 3.09 9.37 15.07
C THR A 143 4.42 8.68 14.76
N LYS A 144 5.22 8.35 15.79
CA LYS A 144 6.52 7.68 15.59
C LYS A 144 6.37 6.31 14.95
N MET A 145 5.45 5.49 15.45
CA MET A 145 5.18 4.15 14.93
C MET A 145 4.58 4.20 13.52
N GLY A 146 3.63 5.10 13.29
CA GLY A 146 3.01 5.29 11.97
C GLY A 146 4.03 5.70 10.91
N LEU A 147 4.93 6.64 11.21
CA LEU A 147 6.02 7.04 10.31
C LEU A 147 6.98 5.88 10.02
N ALA A 148 7.34 5.09 11.04
CA ALA A 148 8.19 3.92 10.89
C ALA A 148 7.57 2.89 9.93
N VAL A 149 6.27 2.62 10.08
CA VAL A 149 5.51 1.73 9.18
C VAL A 149 5.47 2.26 7.76
N VAL A 150 5.13 3.53 7.56
CA VAL A 150 5.06 4.14 6.22
C VAL A 150 6.42 4.07 5.53
N ARG A 151 7.50 4.43 6.22
CA ARG A 151 8.86 4.36 5.68
C ARG A 151 9.29 2.93 5.34
N GLY A 152 8.98 1.97 6.21
CA GLY A 152 9.24 0.55 5.93
C GLY A 152 8.48 0.03 4.72
N LEU A 153 7.19 0.38 4.59
CA LEU A 153 6.36 -0.05 3.47
C LEU A 153 6.76 0.64 2.15
N GLN A 154 6.97 1.94 2.16
CA GLN A 154 7.22 2.72 0.94
C GLN A 154 8.67 2.68 0.47
N GLY A 155 9.60 2.32 1.36
CA GLY A 155 11.04 2.36 1.09
C GLY A 155 11.63 3.77 1.19
N PRO A 156 12.91 3.97 0.80
CA PRO A 156 13.62 5.23 0.91
C PRO A 156 12.92 6.39 0.18
N ASP A 157 13.01 7.59 0.75
CA ASP A 157 12.34 8.78 0.22
C ASP A 157 12.91 9.25 -1.13
N ASP A 158 14.18 8.98 -1.38
CA ASP A 158 14.90 9.30 -2.62
C ASP A 158 14.71 8.26 -3.73
N SER A 159 14.00 7.17 -3.47
CA SER A 159 13.71 6.15 -4.47
C SER A 159 12.77 6.68 -5.56
N LYS A 160 13.14 6.47 -6.83
CA LYS A 160 12.29 6.82 -7.96
C LYS A 160 10.88 6.18 -7.89
N TYR A 161 10.80 4.99 -7.33
CA TYR A 161 9.54 4.25 -7.20
C TYR A 161 9.35 3.79 -5.76
N ARG A 162 8.14 3.93 -5.24
CA ARG A 162 7.78 3.37 -3.94
C ARG A 162 7.70 1.84 -4.01
N LYS A 163 8.11 1.16 -2.94
CA LYS A 163 7.96 -0.31 -2.84
C LYS A 163 6.48 -0.69 -2.77
N LEU A 164 5.74 -0.05 -1.88
CA LEU A 164 4.30 -0.15 -1.71
C LEU A 164 3.70 1.26 -1.58
N LEU A 165 2.38 1.33 -1.62
CA LEU A 165 1.62 2.50 -1.21
C LEU A 165 1.01 2.22 0.16
N ALA A 166 1.38 3.00 1.16
CA ALA A 166 0.74 3.02 2.48
C ALA A 166 -0.47 3.95 2.44
N CYS A 167 -1.60 3.56 3.03
CA CYS A 167 -2.87 4.29 2.98
C CYS A 167 -3.50 4.38 4.37
#